data_6c91643044dd990a7ee12ef5f0bf0024
#
_entry.id   6c91643044dd990a7ee12ef5f0bf0024
#
_cell.length_a   1.000
_cell.length_b   1.000
_cell.length_c   1.000
_cell.angle_alpha   90.00
_cell.angle_beta   90.00
_cell.angle_gamma   90.00
#
_symmetry.space_group_name_H-M   'P 1'
#
loop_
_entity.id
_entity.type
_entity.pdbx_description
1 polymer ?
#
loop_
_entity_poly.entity_id
_entity_poly.type
_entity_poly.pdbx_seq_one_letter_code
_entity_poly.pdbx_strand_id
1 'polypeptide(L)'
;ALSIKRGTPFTGDGLRPSMPQMITAGFMSCHPAKPLPEDLEKFINQSQHGVIFVSFGSVVKAAKMPEAKRKMMLAVFSRLKQRVIWKWETSMEDAPDNVMLSSWLPQTSLLAHPGVKLFITHGGAGSIQETICHKTPIVGIPISGDQGVNIKEVVNKKVGLQVNWHEMTEENLLAAITEVLEDPEYQRSVSRLSLLIMDQPQHPLERAVWWLEYLLRHPHNPGMRPVTHNLSWPQYFLLDVMALYVLIITITIMILVKILNRCCSRKAKQE
;
A
#
# COMPACT_ATOMS: atom_id res chain seq x y z
N ALA A 1 11.43 -22.28 3.35
CA ALA A 1 10.43 -21.61 2.50
C ALA A 1 10.94 -20.23 2.13
N LEU A 2 10.89 -19.88 0.86
CA LEU A 2 11.18 -18.54 0.36
C LEU A 2 9.92 -17.69 0.45
N SER A 3 10.04 -16.43 0.87
CA SER A 3 8.95 -15.46 0.86
C SER A 3 9.30 -14.29 -0.06
N ILE A 4 8.43 -13.98 -1.02
CA ILE A 4 8.57 -12.82 -1.89
C ILE A 4 7.63 -11.73 -1.39
N LYS A 5 8.20 -10.61 -0.92
CA LYS A 5 7.43 -9.45 -0.43
C LYS A 5 7.19 -8.44 -1.56
N ARG A 6 5.98 -7.91 -1.64
CA ARG A 6 5.62 -6.84 -2.58
C ARG A 6 6.10 -5.45 -2.17
N GLY A 7 6.56 -5.26 -0.93
CA GLY A 7 7.08 -3.99 -0.45
C GLY A 7 8.49 -3.69 -0.95
N THR A 8 8.92 -2.46 -0.78
CA THR A 8 10.33 -2.05 -0.88
C THR A 8 10.73 -1.42 0.44
N PRO A 9 12.04 -1.29 0.74
CA PRO A 9 12.50 -0.55 1.92
C PRO A 9 12.02 0.90 1.97
N PHE A 10 11.58 1.44 0.82
CA PHE A 10 11.19 2.85 0.67
C PHE A 10 9.68 3.09 0.69
N THR A 11 8.86 2.03 0.72
CA THR A 11 7.40 2.12 0.75
C THR A 11 6.82 1.48 2.00
N GLY A 12 6.07 2.24 2.77
CA GLY A 12 5.28 1.77 3.89
C GLY A 12 6.06 1.63 5.19
N ASP A 13 6.02 0.50 5.77
CA ASP A 13 6.33 0.13 7.15
C ASP A 13 7.73 0.49 7.73
N GLY A 14 8.54 1.26 6.99
CA GLY A 14 9.92 1.56 7.37
C GLY A 14 10.87 0.35 7.23
N LEU A 15 12.10 0.54 7.64
CA LEU A 15 13.11 -0.52 7.65
C LEU A 15 12.78 -1.52 8.76
N ARG A 16 12.43 -2.75 8.37
CA ARG A 16 12.20 -3.86 9.30
C ARG A 16 13.29 -4.92 9.15
N PRO A 17 13.77 -5.51 10.23
CA PRO A 17 14.62 -6.68 10.14
C PRO A 17 13.93 -7.76 9.29
N SER A 18 14.64 -8.32 8.35
CA SER A 18 14.13 -9.40 7.52
C SER A 18 15.13 -10.54 7.44
N MET A 19 14.61 -11.75 7.34
CA MET A 19 15.46 -12.92 7.17
C MET A 19 15.98 -13.01 5.73
N PRO A 20 17.18 -13.59 5.48
CA PRO A 20 17.77 -13.68 4.14
C PRO A 20 16.88 -14.36 3.08
N GLN A 21 15.98 -15.25 3.51
CA GLN A 21 15.03 -15.91 2.62
C GLN A 21 13.79 -15.06 2.29
N MET A 22 13.69 -13.85 2.82
CA MET A 22 12.65 -12.90 2.47
C MET A 22 13.14 -11.98 1.37
N ILE A 23 12.74 -12.24 0.15
CA ILE A 23 13.12 -11.46 -1.03
C ILE A 23 12.12 -10.34 -1.23
N THR A 24 12.62 -9.13 -1.27
CA THR A 24 11.81 -7.95 -1.57
C THR A 24 11.77 -7.74 -3.08
N ALA A 25 10.58 -7.77 -3.67
CA ALA A 25 10.33 -7.56 -5.10
C ALA A 25 9.08 -6.68 -5.28
N GLY A 26 9.07 -5.52 -4.65
CA GLY A 26 8.01 -4.53 -4.83
C GLY A 26 8.08 -3.87 -6.20
N PHE A 27 6.92 -3.39 -6.69
CA PHE A 27 6.82 -2.73 -8.01
C PHE A 27 7.06 -3.65 -9.21
N MET A 28 6.75 -4.94 -9.07
CA MET A 28 6.85 -5.91 -10.18
C MET A 28 5.95 -5.55 -11.37
N SER A 29 4.86 -4.83 -11.16
CA SER A 29 3.94 -4.36 -12.19
C SER A 29 4.37 -3.05 -12.87
N CYS A 30 5.53 -2.51 -12.54
CA CYS A 30 6.13 -1.37 -13.23
C CYS A 30 6.65 -1.78 -14.61
N HIS A 31 5.79 -1.70 -15.60
CA HIS A 31 6.16 -1.99 -16.99
C HIS A 31 6.14 -0.71 -17.82
N PRO A 32 6.92 -0.64 -18.90
CA PRO A 32 6.78 0.40 -19.90
C PRO A 32 5.34 0.47 -20.40
N ALA A 33 4.82 1.67 -20.57
CA ALA A 33 3.49 1.90 -21.10
C ALA A 33 3.37 1.38 -22.54
N LYS A 34 2.22 0.82 -22.86
CA LYS A 34 1.83 0.51 -24.25
C LYS A 34 1.11 1.71 -24.84
N PRO A 35 1.08 1.87 -26.18
CA PRO A 35 0.25 2.88 -26.82
C PRO A 35 -1.21 2.78 -26.35
N LEU A 36 -1.85 3.94 -26.18
CA LEU A 36 -3.26 4.00 -25.84
C LEU A 36 -4.13 3.69 -27.07
N PRO A 37 -5.35 3.21 -26.89
CA PRO A 37 -6.38 3.23 -27.94
C PRO A 37 -6.59 4.64 -28.47
N GLU A 38 -6.90 4.76 -29.76
CA GLU A 38 -6.99 6.04 -30.48
C GLU A 38 -8.03 6.99 -29.86
N ASP A 39 -9.16 6.47 -29.43
CA ASP A 39 -10.23 7.22 -28.76
C ASP A 39 -9.77 7.84 -27.44
N LEU A 40 -9.02 7.11 -26.61
CA LEU A 40 -8.44 7.62 -25.37
C LEU A 40 -7.36 8.65 -25.64
N GLU A 41 -6.46 8.37 -26.58
CA GLU A 41 -5.40 9.31 -26.99
C GLU A 41 -5.99 10.63 -27.48
N LYS A 42 -6.99 10.57 -28.37
CA LYS A 42 -7.70 11.76 -28.86
C LYS A 42 -8.39 12.53 -27.73
N PHE A 43 -9.06 11.82 -26.81
CA PHE A 43 -9.73 12.45 -25.68
C PHE A 43 -8.75 13.21 -24.77
N ILE A 44 -7.58 12.62 -24.50
CA ILE A 44 -6.54 13.25 -23.66
C ILE A 44 -5.93 14.45 -24.39
N ASN A 45 -5.58 14.32 -25.66
CA ASN A 45 -4.92 15.37 -26.45
C ASN A 45 -5.82 16.58 -26.69
N GLN A 46 -7.13 16.43 -26.64
CA GLN A 46 -8.10 17.51 -26.69
C GLN A 46 -8.25 18.28 -25.36
N SER A 47 -7.64 17.82 -24.27
CA SER A 47 -7.74 18.47 -22.97
C SER A 47 -6.67 19.53 -22.77
N GLN A 48 -7.04 20.80 -22.75
CA GLN A 48 -6.12 21.93 -22.51
C GLN A 48 -5.57 21.94 -21.07
N HIS A 49 -6.31 21.40 -20.10
CA HIS A 49 -5.97 21.40 -18.68
C HIS A 49 -5.52 20.04 -18.15
N GLY A 50 -5.33 19.05 -19.04
CA GLY A 50 -5.01 17.68 -18.70
C GLY A 50 -6.24 16.86 -18.26
N VAL A 51 -5.99 15.64 -17.85
CA VAL A 51 -7.00 14.64 -17.56
C VAL A 51 -6.85 14.10 -16.14
N ILE A 52 -7.98 13.86 -15.49
CA ILE A 52 -8.06 13.12 -14.23
C ILE A 52 -8.54 11.71 -14.56
N PHE A 53 -7.75 10.72 -14.16
CA PHE A 53 -8.16 9.33 -14.25
C PHE A 53 -8.87 8.90 -12.96
N VAL A 54 -9.98 8.18 -13.05
CA VAL A 54 -10.77 7.70 -11.91
C VAL A 54 -10.98 6.20 -12.01
N SER A 55 -10.52 5.44 -11.00
CA SER A 55 -10.75 4.00 -10.95
C SER A 55 -10.71 3.46 -9.52
N PHE A 56 -11.76 2.72 -9.17
CA PHE A 56 -11.86 2.00 -7.89
C PHE A 56 -11.41 0.52 -8.00
N GLY A 57 -10.62 0.22 -9.04
CA GLY A 57 -10.04 -1.10 -9.25
C GLY A 57 -10.95 -2.07 -10.00
N SER A 58 -10.70 -3.36 -9.84
CA SER A 58 -11.44 -4.43 -10.50
C SER A 58 -12.40 -5.19 -9.56
N VAL A 59 -12.12 -5.16 -8.26
CA VAL A 59 -12.94 -5.86 -7.24
C VAL A 59 -14.15 -5.02 -6.86
N VAL A 60 -13.94 -3.72 -6.63
CA VAL A 60 -15.02 -2.77 -6.35
C VAL A 60 -15.58 -2.27 -7.68
N LYS A 61 -16.79 -2.70 -8.01
CA LYS A 61 -17.48 -2.20 -9.20
C LYS A 61 -18.02 -0.81 -8.92
N ALA A 62 -17.53 0.20 -9.65
CA ALA A 62 -17.94 1.59 -9.50
C ALA A 62 -19.47 1.76 -9.71
N ALA A 63 -20.04 1.02 -10.64
CA ALA A 63 -21.48 1.01 -10.91
C ALA A 63 -22.36 0.55 -9.73
N LYS A 64 -21.78 -0.07 -8.68
CA LYS A 64 -22.48 -0.43 -7.44
C LYS A 64 -22.40 0.63 -6.34
N MET A 65 -21.77 1.75 -6.63
CA MET A 65 -21.67 2.88 -5.69
C MET A 65 -23.09 3.43 -5.40
N PRO A 66 -23.34 3.92 -4.15
CA PRO A 66 -24.59 4.60 -3.84
C PRO A 66 -24.86 5.77 -4.78
N GLU A 67 -26.11 5.91 -5.25
CA GLU A 67 -26.48 6.94 -6.23
C GLU A 67 -26.14 8.36 -5.77
N ALA A 68 -26.32 8.64 -4.48
CA ALA A 68 -25.98 9.94 -3.91
C ALA A 68 -24.47 10.25 -4.06
N LYS A 69 -23.58 9.25 -3.87
CA LYS A 69 -22.14 9.42 -4.07
C LYS A 69 -21.78 9.59 -5.54
N ARG A 70 -22.43 8.83 -6.43
CA ARG A 70 -22.28 8.97 -7.88
C ARG A 70 -22.65 10.38 -8.36
N LYS A 71 -23.84 10.86 -7.99
CA LYS A 71 -24.32 12.20 -8.35
C LYS A 71 -23.39 13.30 -7.82
N MET A 72 -22.95 13.17 -6.58
CA MET A 72 -21.99 14.11 -5.98
C MET A 72 -20.67 14.13 -6.76
N MET A 73 -20.10 12.97 -7.14
CA MET A 73 -18.87 12.93 -7.93
C MET A 73 -19.06 13.56 -9.31
N LEU A 74 -20.18 13.31 -9.98
CA LEU A 74 -20.52 13.94 -11.25
C LEU A 74 -20.64 15.46 -11.13
N ALA A 75 -21.29 15.95 -10.06
CA ALA A 75 -21.38 17.38 -9.78
C ALA A 75 -20.00 18.04 -9.57
N VAL A 76 -19.08 17.34 -8.91
CA VAL A 76 -17.69 17.79 -8.79
C VAL A 76 -16.99 17.79 -10.15
N PHE A 77 -17.11 16.69 -10.91
CA PHE A 77 -16.43 16.55 -12.20
C PHE A 77 -16.90 17.59 -13.22
N SER A 78 -18.20 17.94 -13.25
CA SER A 78 -18.73 18.96 -14.15
C SER A 78 -18.17 20.37 -13.90
N ARG A 79 -17.64 20.64 -12.70
CA ARG A 79 -17.03 21.92 -12.30
C ARG A 79 -15.55 22.02 -12.62
N LEU A 80 -14.90 20.90 -13.01
CA LEU A 80 -13.48 20.84 -13.29
C LEU A 80 -13.15 21.39 -14.69
N LYS A 81 -12.01 22.08 -14.83
CA LYS A 81 -11.45 22.45 -16.13
C LYS A 81 -10.84 21.27 -16.87
N GLN A 82 -10.44 20.25 -16.13
CA GLN A 82 -9.87 19.01 -16.63
C GLN A 82 -10.97 18.11 -17.22
N ARG A 83 -10.58 17.29 -18.17
CA ARG A 83 -11.40 16.17 -18.57
C ARG A 83 -11.22 15.02 -17.58
N VAL A 84 -12.22 14.13 -17.49
CA VAL A 84 -12.21 12.98 -16.59
C VAL A 84 -12.37 11.71 -17.39
N ILE A 85 -11.50 10.73 -17.19
CA ILE A 85 -11.67 9.35 -17.67
C ILE A 85 -12.03 8.49 -16.47
N TRP A 86 -13.23 7.97 -16.45
CA TRP A 86 -13.74 7.20 -15.32
C TRP A 86 -14.02 5.75 -15.72
N LYS A 87 -13.38 4.82 -15.04
CA LYS A 87 -13.70 3.41 -15.17
C LYS A 87 -15.07 3.11 -14.56
N TRP A 88 -16.04 2.83 -15.43
CA TRP A 88 -17.43 2.62 -15.06
C TRP A 88 -18.03 1.47 -15.90
N GLU A 89 -18.67 0.49 -15.23
CA GLU A 89 -19.00 -0.81 -15.86
C GLU A 89 -20.35 -0.85 -16.58
N THR A 90 -21.20 0.17 -16.46
CA THR A 90 -22.54 0.24 -17.05
C THR A 90 -22.73 1.53 -17.85
N SER A 91 -23.86 1.66 -18.56
CA SER A 91 -24.25 2.95 -19.15
C SER A 91 -24.59 3.98 -18.08
N MET A 92 -24.37 5.26 -18.39
CA MET A 92 -24.71 6.40 -17.55
C MET A 92 -25.13 7.55 -18.47
N GLU A 93 -26.41 7.91 -18.43
CA GLU A 93 -26.97 8.94 -19.32
C GLU A 93 -26.73 10.37 -18.82
N ASP A 94 -26.50 10.54 -17.52
CA ASP A 94 -26.29 11.83 -16.85
C ASP A 94 -24.81 12.22 -16.68
N ALA A 95 -23.90 11.58 -17.45
CA ALA A 95 -22.49 11.94 -17.42
C ALA A 95 -22.24 13.31 -18.10
N PRO A 96 -21.50 14.23 -17.47
CA PRO A 96 -21.13 15.51 -18.07
C PRO A 96 -20.26 15.33 -19.32
N ASP A 97 -20.26 16.29 -20.24
CA ASP A 97 -19.51 16.24 -21.51
C ASP A 97 -17.99 16.11 -21.34
N ASN A 98 -17.47 16.56 -20.22
CA ASN A 98 -16.04 16.42 -19.89
C ASN A 98 -15.68 15.05 -19.29
N VAL A 99 -16.64 14.12 -19.12
CA VAL A 99 -16.45 12.80 -18.53
C VAL A 99 -16.57 11.70 -19.58
N MET A 100 -15.49 10.95 -19.78
CA MET A 100 -15.49 9.75 -20.61
C MET A 100 -15.59 8.51 -19.71
N LEU A 101 -16.55 7.63 -20.04
CA LEU A 101 -16.78 6.39 -19.29
C LEU A 101 -16.30 5.19 -20.11
N SER A 102 -15.69 4.24 -19.45
CA SER A 102 -15.35 2.95 -20.05
C SER A 102 -15.33 1.84 -19.00
N SER A 103 -15.81 0.67 -19.37
CA SER A 103 -15.87 -0.50 -18.49
C SER A 103 -14.49 -1.12 -18.24
N TRP A 104 -13.56 -0.93 -19.18
CA TRP A 104 -12.17 -1.38 -19.07
C TRP A 104 -11.21 -0.35 -19.64
N LEU A 105 -10.16 -0.04 -18.88
CA LEU A 105 -9.18 0.97 -19.24
C LEU A 105 -7.75 0.43 -19.04
N PRO A 106 -6.81 0.73 -19.95
CA PRO A 106 -5.40 0.35 -19.81
C PRO A 106 -4.71 1.24 -18.77
N GLN A 107 -4.95 0.96 -17.49
CA GLN A 107 -4.55 1.79 -16.35
C GLN A 107 -3.07 2.20 -16.39
N THR A 108 -2.16 1.23 -16.60
CA THR A 108 -0.71 1.49 -16.68
C THR A 108 -0.39 2.52 -17.76
N SER A 109 -0.99 2.38 -18.96
CA SER A 109 -0.75 3.31 -20.08
C SER A 109 -1.36 4.69 -19.83
N LEU A 110 -2.53 4.75 -19.19
CA LEU A 110 -3.14 6.02 -18.79
C LEU A 110 -2.28 6.75 -17.76
N LEU A 111 -1.84 6.06 -16.70
CA LEU A 111 -0.99 6.65 -15.67
C LEU A 111 0.36 7.13 -16.20
N ALA A 112 0.89 6.47 -17.23
CA ALA A 112 2.14 6.86 -17.88
C ALA A 112 1.99 8.05 -18.86
N HIS A 113 0.75 8.37 -19.26
CA HIS A 113 0.54 9.43 -20.24
C HIS A 113 0.73 10.82 -19.62
N PRO A 114 1.54 11.71 -20.21
CA PRO A 114 1.86 13.03 -19.65
C PRO A 114 0.66 13.96 -19.51
N GLY A 115 -0.41 13.71 -20.26
CA GLY A 115 -1.70 14.41 -20.16
C GLY A 115 -2.52 14.03 -18.92
N VAL A 116 -2.26 12.89 -18.28
CA VAL A 116 -2.94 12.49 -17.04
C VAL A 116 -2.23 13.15 -15.86
N LYS A 117 -2.94 14.01 -15.15
CA LYS A 117 -2.38 14.86 -14.07
C LYS A 117 -2.69 14.37 -12.67
N LEU A 118 -3.74 13.57 -12.52
CA LEU A 118 -4.22 13.11 -11.23
C LEU A 118 -4.88 11.74 -11.38
N PHE A 119 -4.72 10.90 -10.38
CA PHE A 119 -5.44 9.66 -10.26
C PHE A 119 -6.32 9.64 -9.00
N ILE A 120 -7.63 9.49 -9.19
CA ILE A 120 -8.58 9.25 -8.09
C ILE A 120 -8.78 7.76 -7.95
N THR A 121 -8.43 7.20 -6.79
CA THR A 121 -8.40 5.76 -6.58
C THR A 121 -8.84 5.35 -5.17
N HIS A 122 -9.30 4.11 -5.03
CA HIS A 122 -9.58 3.50 -3.74
C HIS A 122 -8.33 3.17 -2.91
N GLY A 123 -7.14 3.20 -3.50
CA GLY A 123 -5.89 2.92 -2.78
C GLY A 123 -5.47 1.45 -2.72
N GLY A 124 -5.90 0.63 -3.67
CA GLY A 124 -5.40 -0.75 -3.78
C GLY A 124 -3.88 -0.78 -4.01
N ALA A 125 -3.16 -1.68 -3.34
CA ALA A 125 -1.70 -1.71 -3.35
C ALA A 125 -1.08 -1.78 -4.76
N GLY A 126 -1.70 -2.52 -5.69
CA GLY A 126 -1.25 -2.58 -7.09
C GLY A 126 -1.37 -1.22 -7.79
N SER A 127 -2.52 -0.56 -7.66
CA SER A 127 -2.77 0.76 -8.25
C SER A 127 -1.82 1.82 -7.70
N ILE A 128 -1.53 1.81 -6.39
CA ILE A 128 -0.54 2.72 -5.79
C ILE A 128 0.85 2.49 -6.39
N GLN A 129 1.28 1.25 -6.55
CA GLN A 129 2.57 0.93 -7.15
C GLN A 129 2.66 1.43 -8.60
N GLU A 130 1.65 1.16 -9.43
CA GLU A 130 1.60 1.66 -10.82
C GLU A 130 1.63 3.20 -10.86
N THR A 131 0.88 3.85 -9.98
CA THR A 131 0.80 5.30 -9.91
C THR A 131 2.14 5.95 -9.55
N ILE A 132 2.84 5.42 -8.54
CA ILE A 132 4.17 5.89 -8.16
C ILE A 132 5.16 5.63 -9.28
N CYS A 133 5.11 4.46 -9.91
CA CYS A 133 5.94 4.09 -11.05
C CYS A 133 5.86 5.12 -12.18
N HIS A 134 4.65 5.52 -12.50
CA HIS A 134 4.38 6.46 -13.59
C HIS A 134 4.27 7.94 -13.16
N LYS A 135 4.60 8.23 -11.90
CA LYS A 135 4.75 9.60 -11.38
C LYS A 135 3.47 10.43 -11.41
N THR A 136 2.30 9.80 -11.18
CA THR A 136 1.01 10.49 -11.16
C THR A 136 0.58 10.75 -9.71
N PRO A 137 0.25 12.00 -9.30
CA PRO A 137 -0.30 12.29 -7.98
C PRO A 137 -1.65 11.63 -7.72
N ILE A 138 -2.03 11.47 -6.45
CA ILE A 138 -3.19 10.67 -6.04
C ILE A 138 -4.17 11.49 -5.20
N VAL A 139 -5.47 11.33 -5.45
CA VAL A 139 -6.52 11.52 -4.46
C VAL A 139 -7.09 10.15 -4.10
N GLY A 140 -6.83 9.72 -2.88
CA GLY A 140 -7.23 8.42 -2.37
C GLY A 140 -8.57 8.45 -1.65
N ILE A 141 -9.47 7.56 -2.02
CA ILE A 141 -10.79 7.39 -1.39
C ILE A 141 -10.90 5.94 -0.89
N PRO A 142 -10.29 5.60 0.26
CA PRO A 142 -10.30 4.24 0.76
C PRO A 142 -11.72 3.80 1.14
N ILE A 143 -12.09 2.58 0.75
CA ILE A 143 -13.42 1.98 0.98
C ILE A 143 -13.32 0.83 1.98
N SER A 144 -12.30 -0.02 1.87
CA SER A 144 -12.17 -1.21 2.72
C SER A 144 -10.76 -1.82 2.70
N GLY A 145 -10.51 -2.77 3.59
CA GLY A 145 -9.30 -3.58 3.61
C GLY A 145 -8.02 -2.80 3.93
N ASP A 146 -6.97 -3.04 3.16
CA ASP A 146 -5.64 -2.43 3.30
C ASP A 146 -5.57 -1.00 2.73
N GLN A 147 -6.63 -0.54 2.07
CA GLN A 147 -6.63 0.72 1.31
C GLN A 147 -6.35 1.93 2.20
N GLY A 148 -6.94 1.96 3.41
CA GLY A 148 -6.71 3.05 4.37
C GLY A 148 -5.24 3.18 4.79
N VAL A 149 -4.56 2.06 4.99
CA VAL A 149 -3.12 2.04 5.32
C VAL A 149 -2.31 2.51 4.12
N ASN A 150 -2.63 2.03 2.93
CA ASN A 150 -1.92 2.41 1.70
C ASN A 150 -2.05 3.92 1.41
N ILE A 151 -3.27 4.49 1.55
CA ILE A 151 -3.49 5.93 1.32
C ILE A 151 -2.83 6.77 2.42
N LYS A 152 -2.82 6.31 3.66
CA LYS A 152 -2.09 7.01 4.73
C LYS A 152 -0.60 7.17 4.37
N GLU A 153 0.02 6.15 3.77
CA GLU A 153 1.40 6.25 3.29
C GLU A 153 1.55 7.23 2.10
N VAL A 154 0.57 7.28 1.21
CA VAL A 154 0.52 8.29 0.12
C VAL A 154 0.55 9.71 0.69
N VAL A 155 -0.28 9.97 1.73
CA VAL A 155 -0.34 11.28 2.41
C VAL A 155 0.96 11.57 3.15
N ASN A 156 1.49 10.62 3.93
CA ASN A 156 2.75 10.80 4.67
C ASN A 156 3.94 11.15 3.76
N LYS A 157 3.93 10.67 2.52
CA LYS A 157 4.99 10.92 1.53
C LYS A 157 4.70 12.10 0.62
N LYS A 158 3.61 12.85 0.87
CA LYS A 158 3.15 13.96 0.03
C LYS A 158 3.00 13.58 -1.46
N VAL A 159 2.53 12.36 -1.71
CA VAL A 159 2.22 11.88 -3.07
C VAL A 159 0.77 12.17 -3.44
N GLY A 160 -0.06 12.50 -2.46
CA GLY A 160 -1.46 12.82 -2.65
C GLY A 160 -2.20 13.07 -1.35
N LEU A 161 -3.52 13.18 -1.44
CA LEU A 161 -4.43 13.42 -0.33
C LEU A 161 -5.42 12.27 -0.16
N GLN A 162 -6.01 12.19 1.03
CA GLN A 162 -7.09 11.28 1.36
C GLN A 162 -8.41 12.02 1.49
N VAL A 163 -9.45 11.49 0.88
CA VAL A 163 -10.85 11.86 1.14
C VAL A 163 -11.55 10.68 1.79
N ASN A 164 -12.18 10.90 2.94
CA ASN A 164 -12.89 9.84 3.65
C ASN A 164 -14.20 9.50 2.91
N TRP A 165 -14.38 8.24 2.54
CA TRP A 165 -15.56 7.76 1.82
C TRP A 165 -16.89 8.13 2.52
N HIS A 166 -16.97 8.00 3.84
CA HIS A 166 -18.20 8.23 4.60
C HIS A 166 -18.51 9.71 4.76
N GLU A 167 -17.49 10.56 4.87
CA GLU A 167 -17.57 12.01 5.09
C GLU A 167 -17.40 12.82 3.79
N MET A 168 -17.34 12.15 2.64
CA MET A 168 -17.09 12.78 1.35
C MET A 168 -18.27 13.67 0.95
N THR A 169 -17.99 14.95 0.73
CA THR A 169 -18.89 15.99 0.20
C THR A 169 -18.34 16.56 -1.09
N GLU A 170 -19.14 17.35 -1.82
CA GLU A 170 -18.65 18.04 -3.04
C GLU A 170 -17.47 18.96 -2.73
N GLU A 171 -17.57 19.69 -1.61
CA GLU A 171 -16.58 20.69 -1.21
C GLU A 171 -15.22 20.03 -0.90
N ASN A 172 -15.22 18.95 -0.07
CA ASN A 172 -13.97 18.34 0.33
C ASN A 172 -13.32 17.54 -0.80
N LEU A 173 -14.11 16.92 -1.69
CA LEU A 173 -13.58 16.23 -2.86
C LEU A 173 -12.99 17.25 -3.86
N LEU A 174 -13.71 18.33 -4.16
CA LEU A 174 -13.22 19.39 -5.04
C LEU A 174 -11.97 20.05 -4.48
N ALA A 175 -11.95 20.36 -3.19
CA ALA A 175 -10.79 20.96 -2.52
C ALA A 175 -9.56 20.05 -2.63
N ALA A 176 -9.68 18.73 -2.37
CA ALA A 176 -8.59 17.79 -2.47
C ALA A 176 -8.07 17.65 -3.91
N ILE A 177 -8.96 17.61 -4.91
CA ILE A 177 -8.58 17.58 -6.32
C ILE A 177 -7.81 18.85 -6.70
N THR A 178 -8.34 20.01 -6.33
CA THR A 178 -7.73 21.32 -6.64
C THR A 178 -6.35 21.45 -6.00
N GLU A 179 -6.23 21.12 -4.71
CA GLU A 179 -4.98 21.18 -3.97
C GLU A 179 -3.89 20.31 -4.61
N VAL A 180 -4.20 19.05 -4.94
CA VAL A 180 -3.21 18.16 -5.56
C VAL A 180 -2.80 18.61 -6.95
N LEU A 181 -3.70 19.24 -7.72
CA LEU A 181 -3.41 19.75 -9.05
C LEU A 181 -2.61 21.07 -9.05
N GLU A 182 -2.86 21.94 -8.06
CA GLU A 182 -2.27 23.29 -7.99
C GLU A 182 -0.95 23.33 -7.21
N ASP A 183 -0.77 22.48 -6.18
CA ASP A 183 0.49 22.40 -5.46
C ASP A 183 1.50 21.49 -6.19
N PRO A 184 2.59 22.06 -6.76
CA PRO A 184 3.60 21.29 -7.48
C PRO A 184 4.39 20.34 -6.58
N GLU A 185 4.25 20.43 -5.26
CA GLU A 185 4.95 19.54 -4.33
C GLU A 185 4.49 18.08 -4.47
N TYR A 186 3.21 17.83 -4.74
CA TYR A 186 2.71 16.46 -4.96
C TYR A 186 3.38 15.81 -6.18
N GLN A 187 3.49 16.55 -7.29
CA GLN A 187 4.17 16.07 -8.50
C GLN A 187 5.67 15.87 -8.28
N ARG A 188 6.33 16.77 -7.55
CA ARG A 188 7.76 16.63 -7.21
C ARG A 188 7.98 15.41 -6.30
N SER A 189 7.14 15.23 -5.29
CA SER A 189 7.23 14.13 -4.34
C SER A 189 7.04 12.77 -4.99
N VAL A 190 6.00 12.60 -5.83
CA VAL A 190 5.80 11.32 -6.54
C VAL A 190 6.93 11.04 -7.54
N SER A 191 7.45 12.07 -8.22
CA SER A 191 8.56 11.91 -9.14
C SER A 191 9.84 11.50 -8.43
N ARG A 192 10.16 12.14 -7.30
CA ARG A 192 11.29 11.78 -6.44
C ARG A 192 11.16 10.35 -5.89
N LEU A 193 9.98 10.00 -5.39
CA LEU A 193 9.73 8.65 -4.85
C LEU A 193 9.88 7.59 -5.93
N SER A 194 9.35 7.85 -7.13
CA SER A 194 9.49 6.96 -8.29
C SER A 194 10.96 6.70 -8.62
N LEU A 195 11.79 7.75 -8.70
CA LEU A 195 13.22 7.61 -8.98
C LEU A 195 13.92 6.74 -7.94
N LEU A 196 13.66 6.98 -6.64
CA LEU A 196 14.27 6.20 -5.56
C LEU A 196 13.87 4.72 -5.58
N ILE A 197 12.62 4.43 -5.95
CA ILE A 197 12.09 3.05 -5.98
C ILE A 197 12.57 2.31 -7.20
N MET A 198 12.68 2.99 -8.34
CA MET A 198 13.06 2.35 -9.61
C MET A 198 14.57 2.19 -9.76
N ASP A 199 15.38 2.90 -8.96
CA ASP A 199 16.83 2.74 -8.93
C ASP A 199 17.22 1.45 -8.18
N GLN A 200 17.11 0.34 -8.88
CA GLN A 200 17.41 -1.00 -8.40
C GLN A 200 18.36 -1.71 -9.38
N PRO A 201 19.29 -2.55 -8.86
CA PRO A 201 20.28 -3.24 -9.71
C PRO A 201 19.65 -4.26 -10.67
N GLN A 202 18.39 -4.64 -10.44
CA GLN A 202 17.66 -5.61 -11.24
C GLN A 202 16.16 -5.27 -11.18
N HIS A 203 15.46 -5.45 -12.31
CA HIS A 203 14.01 -5.25 -12.34
C HIS A 203 13.30 -6.19 -11.34
N PRO A 204 12.37 -5.69 -10.51
CA PRO A 204 11.74 -6.47 -9.45
C PRO A 204 11.09 -7.78 -9.93
N LEU A 205 10.47 -7.77 -11.11
CA LEU A 205 9.86 -8.97 -11.70
C LEU A 205 10.94 -10.02 -12.06
N GLU A 206 12.02 -9.60 -12.70
CA GLU A 206 13.13 -10.50 -13.04
C GLU A 206 13.74 -11.13 -11.78
N ARG A 207 13.92 -10.31 -10.73
CA ARG A 207 14.39 -10.79 -9.44
C ARG A 207 13.43 -11.82 -8.83
N ALA A 208 12.13 -11.59 -8.88
CA ALA A 208 11.13 -12.52 -8.36
C ALA A 208 11.16 -13.84 -9.16
N VAL A 209 11.20 -13.76 -10.50
CA VAL A 209 11.26 -14.92 -11.39
C VAL A 209 12.53 -15.73 -11.13
N TRP A 210 13.71 -15.07 -11.05
CA TRP A 210 14.97 -15.73 -10.77
C TRP A 210 14.93 -16.56 -9.47
N TRP A 211 14.37 -15.99 -8.40
CA TRP A 211 14.25 -16.70 -7.12
C TRP A 211 13.26 -17.86 -7.16
N LEU A 212 12.16 -17.74 -7.92
CA LEU A 212 11.23 -18.85 -8.12
C LEU A 212 11.92 -19.99 -8.90
N GLU A 213 12.62 -19.67 -9.98
CA GLU A 213 13.37 -20.65 -10.74
C GLU A 213 14.51 -21.27 -9.92
N TYR A 214 15.19 -20.50 -9.06
CA TYR A 214 16.19 -21.01 -8.14
C TYR A 214 15.60 -22.10 -7.23
N LEU A 215 14.42 -21.88 -6.68
CA LEU A 215 13.74 -22.90 -5.86
C LEU A 215 13.41 -24.16 -6.66
N LEU A 216 12.99 -24.01 -7.91
CA LEU A 216 12.69 -25.16 -8.78
C LEU A 216 13.95 -25.95 -9.11
N ARG A 217 15.07 -25.27 -9.33
CA ARG A 217 16.37 -25.94 -9.58
C ARG A 217 16.98 -26.59 -8.34
N HIS A 218 16.65 -26.07 -7.13
CA HIS A 218 17.24 -26.52 -5.86
C HIS A 218 16.18 -26.86 -4.80
N PRO A 219 15.27 -27.81 -5.03
CA PRO A 219 14.11 -28.09 -4.16
C PRO A 219 14.51 -28.58 -2.78
N HIS A 220 15.71 -29.16 -2.63
CA HIS A 220 16.20 -29.74 -1.38
C HIS A 220 17.30 -28.91 -0.69
N ASN A 221 17.45 -27.61 -1.04
CA ASN A 221 18.45 -26.76 -0.42
C ASN A 221 18.13 -26.49 1.06
N PRO A 222 18.86 -27.08 2.03
CA PRO A 222 18.61 -26.91 3.47
C PRO A 222 18.91 -25.49 3.94
N GLY A 223 19.81 -24.76 3.28
CA GLY A 223 20.20 -23.38 3.62
C GLY A 223 19.06 -22.36 3.45
N MET A 224 17.98 -22.73 2.76
CA MET A 224 16.79 -21.89 2.60
C MET A 224 15.72 -22.10 3.69
N ARG A 225 15.98 -22.97 4.67
CA ARG A 225 15.07 -23.20 5.78
C ARG A 225 15.48 -22.36 6.99
N PRO A 226 14.54 -21.68 7.66
CA PRO A 226 14.84 -21.02 8.94
C PRO A 226 15.35 -22.01 9.95
N VAL A 227 16.34 -21.63 10.75
CA VAL A 227 16.86 -22.47 11.84
C VAL A 227 15.75 -22.85 12.84
N THR A 228 14.73 -22.00 12.99
CA THR A 228 13.54 -22.24 13.80
C THR A 228 12.77 -23.50 13.41
N HIS A 229 12.94 -23.99 12.18
CA HIS A 229 12.31 -25.25 11.75
C HIS A 229 12.87 -26.48 12.49
N ASN A 230 14.07 -26.38 13.03
CA ASN A 230 14.73 -27.44 13.79
C ASN A 230 14.47 -27.35 15.31
N LEU A 231 13.77 -26.31 15.77
CA LEU A 231 13.42 -26.17 17.18
C LEU A 231 12.23 -27.06 17.52
N SER A 232 12.30 -27.69 18.70
CA SER A 232 11.13 -28.34 19.30
C SER A 232 10.06 -27.31 19.68
N TRP A 233 8.83 -27.73 19.80
CA TRP A 233 7.71 -26.87 20.19
C TRP A 233 7.98 -26.03 21.47
N PRO A 234 8.49 -26.63 22.57
CA PRO A 234 8.86 -25.86 23.75
C PRO A 234 9.93 -24.80 23.49
N GLN A 235 10.96 -25.12 22.69
CA GLN A 235 12.01 -24.19 22.32
C GLN A 235 11.51 -23.04 21.43
N TYR A 236 10.61 -23.35 20.48
CA TYR A 236 10.04 -22.34 19.59
C TYR A 236 9.23 -21.27 20.36
N PHE A 237 8.48 -21.68 21.38
CA PHE A 237 7.71 -20.79 22.25
C PHE A 237 8.46 -20.36 23.51
N LEU A 238 9.76 -20.67 23.61
CA LEU A 238 10.59 -20.33 24.78
C LEU A 238 10.03 -20.87 26.11
N LEU A 239 9.27 -21.96 26.10
CA LEU A 239 8.67 -22.53 27.31
C LEU A 239 9.72 -23.08 28.27
N ASP A 240 10.82 -23.61 27.76
CA ASP A 240 12.00 -24.05 28.51
C ASP A 240 12.65 -22.87 29.24
N VAL A 241 12.81 -21.72 28.57
CA VAL A 241 13.33 -20.49 29.15
C VAL A 241 12.38 -19.94 30.20
N MET A 242 11.09 -19.90 29.92
CA MET A 242 10.06 -19.45 30.88
C MET A 242 10.04 -20.33 32.12
N ALA A 243 10.11 -21.66 31.98
CA ALA A 243 10.17 -22.60 33.09
C ALA A 243 11.40 -22.36 33.95
N LEU A 244 12.57 -22.09 33.36
CA LEU A 244 13.78 -21.75 34.08
C LEU A 244 13.62 -20.45 34.90
N TYR A 245 13.04 -19.40 34.32
CA TYR A 245 12.78 -18.15 35.06
C TYR A 245 11.82 -18.36 36.23
N VAL A 246 10.72 -19.10 36.03
CA VAL A 246 9.78 -19.44 37.10
C VAL A 246 10.48 -20.21 38.22
N LEU A 247 11.34 -21.16 37.88
CA LEU A 247 12.10 -21.93 38.85
C LEU A 247 13.03 -21.03 39.68
N ILE A 248 13.81 -20.13 39.02
CA ILE A 248 14.71 -19.19 39.69
C ILE A 248 13.93 -18.27 40.63
N ILE A 249 12.82 -17.69 40.16
CA ILE A 249 11.98 -16.82 40.98
C ILE A 249 11.45 -17.58 42.22
N THR A 250 10.96 -18.79 42.00
CA THR A 250 10.42 -19.63 43.10
C THR A 250 11.51 -19.94 44.16
N ILE A 251 12.70 -20.32 43.72
CA ILE A 251 13.84 -20.59 44.63
C ILE A 251 14.20 -19.33 45.39
N THR A 252 14.27 -18.18 44.71
CA THR A 252 14.60 -16.88 45.33
C THR A 252 13.57 -16.52 46.41
N ILE A 253 12.27 -16.65 46.09
CA ILE A 253 11.18 -16.41 47.06
C ILE A 253 11.32 -17.34 48.29
N MET A 254 11.55 -18.63 48.06
CA MET A 254 11.72 -19.59 49.14
C MET A 254 12.91 -19.23 50.05
N ILE A 255 14.03 -18.78 49.47
CA ILE A 255 15.20 -18.36 50.23
C ILE A 255 14.88 -17.11 51.06
N LEU A 256 14.24 -16.10 50.47
CA LEU A 256 13.82 -14.88 51.15
C LEU A 256 12.86 -15.17 52.29
N VAL A 257 11.84 -15.96 52.09
CA VAL A 257 10.92 -16.38 53.16
C VAL A 257 11.64 -17.09 54.28
N LYS A 258 12.59 -17.97 53.96
CA LYS A 258 13.37 -18.70 54.96
C LYS A 258 14.28 -17.74 55.79
N ILE A 259 14.85 -16.75 55.14
CA ILE A 259 15.67 -15.69 55.82
C ILE A 259 14.77 -14.86 56.75
N LEU A 260 13.63 -14.37 56.22
CA LEU A 260 12.69 -13.56 57.02
C LEU A 260 12.17 -14.31 58.23
N ASN A 261 11.77 -15.57 58.08
CA ASN A 261 11.31 -16.42 59.19
C ASN A 261 12.41 -16.63 60.23
N ARG A 262 13.69 -16.79 59.83
CA ARG A 262 14.81 -16.89 60.76
C ARG A 262 15.08 -15.57 61.51
N CYS A 263 14.97 -14.44 60.86
CA CYS A 263 15.11 -13.13 61.48
C CYS A 263 14.00 -12.86 62.51
N CYS A 264 12.73 -13.16 62.14
CA CYS A 264 11.59 -13.02 63.08
C CYS A 264 11.69 -13.92 64.27
N SER A 265 12.11 -15.19 64.09
CA SER A 265 12.28 -16.17 65.19
C SER A 265 13.45 -15.84 66.13
N ARG A 266 14.46 -15.08 65.63
CA ARG A 266 15.55 -14.58 66.48
C ARG A 266 15.11 -13.39 67.34
N LYS A 267 14.29 -12.48 66.82
CA LYS A 267 13.73 -11.34 67.59
C LYS A 267 12.81 -11.84 68.72
N ALA A 268 11.92 -12.80 68.43
CA ALA A 268 11.01 -13.39 69.42
C ALA A 268 11.71 -14.20 70.56
N LYS A 269 13.00 -14.51 70.45
CA LYS A 269 13.79 -15.16 71.50
C LYS A 269 14.62 -14.17 72.33
N GLN A 270 14.64 -12.90 71.97
CA GLN A 270 15.37 -11.83 72.66
C GLN A 270 14.46 -10.93 73.52
N GLU A 271 13.13 -11.10 73.37
CA GLU A 271 12.09 -10.55 74.26
C GLU A 271 11.65 -11.66 75.26
#